data_25be6662bf0e7ebcb31713fd4e625929
#
_entry.id   25be6662bf0e7ebcb31713fd4e625929
#
_cell.length_a   1.000
_cell.length_b   1.000
_cell.length_c   1.000
_cell.angle_alpha   90.00
_cell.angle_beta   90.00
_cell.angle_gamma   90.00
#
_symmetry.space_group_name_H-M   'P 1'
#
loop_
_entity.id
_entity.type
_entity.pdbx_description
1 polymer ?
#
loop_
_entity_poly.entity_id
_entity_poly.type
_entity_poly.pdbx_seq_one_letter_code
_entity_poly.pdbx_strand_id
1 'polypeptide(L)'
;MKKNDKNTLPYDIYCDMDGVLVDLFDNGIYLETNDPKIHENLQKIIKMHWKWSKDHEDPDIQATLEWIRELLGDNRQFWANLRPLPGIIPFWKYLNSLGTVKILSHPWDKASAEGKIDWIGKYLRPKPKNEHIFLPLDGKKEIWAQNNKKPCILIDDFTLYTEKWEENGGIAVLHKSNHDTILALEELKTI
;
A
#
# COMPACT_ATOMS: atom_id res chain seq x y z
N MET A 1 17.01 29.11 12.61
CA MET A 1 16.31 29.02 11.34
C MET A 1 16.82 27.76 10.62
N LYS A 2 16.00 26.71 10.50
CA LYS A 2 16.34 25.55 9.66
C LYS A 2 16.35 26.04 8.20
N LYS A 3 17.45 25.82 7.47
CA LYS A 3 17.50 26.01 6.04
C LYS A 3 16.35 25.15 5.44
N ASN A 4 15.37 25.79 4.79
CA ASN A 4 14.46 25.07 3.91
C ASN A 4 15.32 24.48 2.80
N ASP A 5 15.59 23.21 2.89
CA ASP A 5 16.20 22.47 1.78
C ASP A 5 15.17 22.48 0.65
N LYS A 6 15.53 23.09 -0.50
CA LYS A 6 14.65 23.27 -1.67
C LYS A 6 14.09 21.92 -2.22
N ASN A 7 14.53 20.81 -1.68
CA ASN A 7 14.15 19.46 -2.08
C ASN A 7 13.10 18.79 -1.18
N THR A 8 12.73 19.38 -0.04
CA THR A 8 11.79 18.75 0.89
C THR A 8 10.37 19.27 0.68
N LEU A 9 9.39 18.38 0.72
CA LEU A 9 7.98 18.74 0.73
C LEU A 9 7.56 19.21 2.13
N PRO A 10 6.68 20.23 2.24
CA PRO A 10 6.19 20.71 3.53
C PRO A 10 5.09 19.83 4.15
N TYR A 11 4.91 18.61 3.63
CA TYR A 11 3.85 17.67 3.96
C TYR A 11 4.40 16.39 4.59
N ASP A 12 3.64 15.78 5.50
CA ASP A 12 3.86 14.40 5.91
C ASP A 12 3.48 13.47 4.74
N ILE A 13 4.32 12.48 4.45
CA ILE A 13 4.11 11.53 3.35
C ILE A 13 3.75 10.17 3.94
N TYR A 14 2.61 9.64 3.55
CA TYR A 14 2.17 8.28 3.84
C TYR A 14 2.25 7.43 2.57
N CYS A 15 2.83 6.25 2.68
CA CYS A 15 3.03 5.32 1.57
C CYS A 15 2.38 3.99 1.93
N ASP A 16 1.50 3.49 1.06
CA ASP A 16 0.99 2.12 1.16
C ASP A 16 2.07 1.09 0.85
N MET A 17 1.75 -0.17 1.10
CA MET A 17 2.64 -1.29 0.83
C MET A 17 2.18 -2.11 -0.38
N ASP A 18 0.98 -2.68 -0.33
CA ASP A 18 0.49 -3.60 -1.35
C ASP A 18 0.23 -2.83 -2.65
N GLY A 19 0.75 -3.30 -3.78
CA GLY A 19 0.65 -2.58 -5.06
C GLY A 19 1.56 -1.35 -5.21
N VAL A 20 2.20 -0.88 -4.13
CA VAL A 20 3.14 0.27 -4.15
C VAL A 20 4.59 -0.16 -3.90
N LEU A 21 4.82 -0.94 -2.85
CA LEU A 21 6.14 -1.43 -2.45
C LEU A 21 6.27 -2.94 -2.62
N VAL A 22 5.15 -3.64 -2.53
CA VAL A 22 5.04 -5.10 -2.46
C VAL A 22 4.16 -5.61 -3.58
N ASP A 23 4.61 -6.66 -4.23
CA ASP A 23 3.84 -7.38 -5.24
C ASP A 23 2.99 -8.46 -4.59
N LEU A 24 1.79 -8.06 -4.14
CA LEU A 24 0.85 -8.99 -3.50
C LEU A 24 0.26 -9.98 -4.51
N PHE A 25 0.06 -9.57 -5.77
CA PHE A 25 -0.67 -10.37 -6.76
C PHE A 25 0.24 -11.27 -7.56
N ASP A 26 1.07 -10.72 -8.44
CA ASP A 26 1.81 -11.50 -9.42
C ASP A 26 2.88 -12.39 -8.79
N ASN A 27 3.58 -11.88 -7.77
CA ASN A 27 4.61 -12.60 -7.04
C ASN A 27 4.21 -13.00 -5.60
N GLY A 28 2.94 -12.79 -5.25
CA GLY A 28 2.34 -13.28 -4.01
C GLY A 28 1.28 -14.33 -4.32
N ILE A 29 0.02 -13.91 -4.39
CA ILE A 29 -1.15 -14.82 -4.50
C ILE A 29 -1.08 -15.74 -5.72
N TYR A 30 -0.67 -15.22 -6.91
CA TYR A 30 -0.58 -16.04 -8.13
C TYR A 30 0.44 -17.18 -8.03
N LEU A 31 1.49 -17.03 -7.23
CA LEU A 31 2.50 -18.09 -7.06
C LEU A 31 2.10 -19.21 -6.11
N GLU A 32 1.05 -18.99 -5.31
CA GLU A 32 0.58 -19.99 -4.34
C GLU A 32 -0.32 -21.06 -4.97
N THR A 33 -0.65 -20.93 -6.26
CA THR A 33 -1.44 -21.93 -6.99
C THR A 33 -1.00 -22.05 -8.44
N ASN A 34 -1.15 -23.28 -8.99
CA ASN A 34 -1.00 -23.55 -10.41
C ASN A 34 -2.36 -23.81 -11.08
N ASP A 35 -3.48 -23.57 -10.39
CA ASP A 35 -4.82 -23.79 -10.94
C ASP A 35 -5.20 -22.65 -11.91
N PRO A 36 -5.35 -22.93 -13.21
CA PRO A 36 -5.69 -21.91 -14.20
C PRO A 36 -7.04 -21.24 -13.92
N LYS A 37 -7.97 -21.94 -13.29
CA LYS A 37 -9.30 -21.41 -12.97
C LYS A 37 -9.23 -20.39 -11.84
N ILE A 38 -8.42 -20.66 -10.82
CA ILE A 38 -8.14 -19.68 -9.75
C ILE A 38 -7.48 -18.44 -10.36
N HIS A 39 -6.51 -18.60 -11.25
CA HIS A 39 -5.87 -17.47 -11.94
C HIS A 39 -6.87 -16.63 -12.74
N GLU A 40 -7.77 -17.26 -13.51
CA GLU A 40 -8.82 -16.55 -14.25
C GLU A 40 -9.76 -15.78 -13.30
N ASN A 41 -10.17 -16.40 -12.21
CA ASN A 41 -11.04 -15.77 -11.22
C ASN A 41 -10.34 -14.63 -10.48
N LEU A 42 -9.06 -14.77 -10.14
CA LEU A 42 -8.26 -13.68 -9.56
C LEU A 42 -8.27 -12.45 -10.45
N GLN A 43 -8.09 -12.61 -11.76
CA GLN A 43 -8.16 -11.48 -12.70
C GLN A 43 -9.53 -10.80 -12.71
N LYS A 44 -10.61 -11.58 -12.59
CA LYS A 44 -11.97 -11.01 -12.47
C LYS A 44 -12.13 -10.24 -11.17
N ILE A 45 -11.67 -10.80 -10.05
CA ILE A 45 -11.72 -10.20 -8.72
C ILE A 45 -10.95 -8.86 -8.70
N ILE A 46 -9.75 -8.83 -9.27
CA ILE A 46 -8.95 -7.61 -9.40
C ILE A 46 -9.68 -6.53 -10.22
N LYS A 47 -10.25 -6.89 -11.37
CA LYS A 47 -11.02 -5.97 -12.23
C LYS A 47 -12.26 -5.42 -11.54
N MET A 48 -12.86 -6.15 -10.61
CA MET A 48 -13.99 -5.70 -9.80
C MET A 48 -13.58 -4.78 -8.64
N HIS A 49 -12.35 -4.26 -8.63
CA HIS A 49 -11.80 -3.43 -7.58
C HIS A 49 -11.95 -4.06 -6.18
N TRP A 50 -11.68 -5.39 -6.08
CA TRP A 50 -11.71 -6.08 -4.80
C TRP A 50 -12.99 -5.88 -4.00
N LYS A 51 -14.13 -5.79 -4.65
CA LYS A 51 -15.39 -5.87 -3.94
C LYS A 51 -15.54 -7.28 -3.38
N TRP A 52 -14.93 -7.49 -2.24
CA TRP A 52 -14.94 -8.72 -1.46
C TRP A 52 -16.34 -8.92 -0.88
N SER A 53 -17.31 -9.26 -1.71
CA SER A 53 -18.61 -9.67 -1.21
C SER A 53 -18.50 -11.12 -0.74
N LYS A 54 -18.90 -11.37 0.52
CA LYS A 54 -19.05 -12.75 1.02
C LYS A 54 -20.13 -13.51 0.25
N ASP A 55 -20.99 -12.78 -0.44
CA ASP A 55 -22.20 -13.27 -1.13
C ASP A 55 -22.10 -13.00 -2.64
N HIS A 56 -20.95 -13.35 -3.25
CA HIS A 56 -20.84 -13.28 -4.71
C HIS A 56 -21.72 -14.34 -5.34
N GLU A 57 -22.52 -13.96 -6.37
CA GLU A 57 -23.48 -14.88 -7.01
C GLU A 57 -22.82 -16.02 -7.79
N ASP A 58 -21.60 -15.80 -8.29
CA ASP A 58 -20.81 -16.83 -8.99
C ASP A 58 -20.09 -17.73 -7.96
N PRO A 59 -20.46 -19.03 -7.86
CA PRO A 59 -19.89 -19.95 -6.89
C PRO A 59 -18.39 -20.21 -7.09
N ASP A 60 -17.88 -20.09 -8.32
CA ASP A 60 -16.45 -20.26 -8.61
C ASP A 60 -15.63 -19.07 -8.10
N ILE A 61 -16.18 -17.86 -8.26
CA ILE A 61 -15.58 -16.65 -7.68
C ILE A 61 -15.62 -16.74 -6.15
N GLN A 62 -16.73 -17.19 -5.58
CA GLN A 62 -16.85 -17.37 -4.14
C GLN A 62 -15.84 -18.36 -3.58
N ALA A 63 -15.69 -19.53 -4.20
CA ALA A 63 -14.68 -20.51 -3.81
C ALA A 63 -13.24 -19.95 -3.91
N THR A 64 -12.97 -19.15 -4.93
CA THR A 64 -11.66 -18.47 -5.06
C THR A 64 -11.46 -17.44 -3.95
N LEU A 65 -12.48 -16.67 -3.58
CA LEU A 65 -12.43 -15.73 -2.46
C LEU A 65 -12.20 -16.44 -1.11
N GLU A 66 -12.80 -17.59 -0.89
CA GLU A 66 -12.57 -18.41 0.31
C GLU A 66 -11.12 -18.91 0.35
N TRP A 67 -10.62 -19.46 -0.74
CA TRP A 67 -9.22 -19.86 -0.85
C TRP A 67 -8.25 -18.71 -0.57
N ILE A 68 -8.51 -17.50 -1.08
CA ILE A 68 -7.69 -16.33 -0.78
C ILE A 68 -7.75 -16.00 0.72
N ARG A 69 -8.92 -16.08 1.35
CA ARG A 69 -9.04 -15.81 2.78
C ARG A 69 -8.22 -16.79 3.61
N GLU A 70 -8.24 -18.07 3.26
CA GLU A 70 -7.43 -19.09 3.92
C GLU A 70 -5.93 -18.84 3.70
N LEU A 71 -5.52 -18.50 2.48
CA LEU A 71 -4.13 -18.20 2.15
C LEU A 71 -3.60 -16.99 2.92
N LEU A 72 -4.36 -15.90 2.99
CA LEU A 72 -3.95 -14.64 3.58
C LEU A 72 -4.12 -14.58 5.09
N GLY A 73 -5.11 -15.33 5.62
CA GLY A 73 -5.46 -15.33 7.05
C GLY A 73 -4.46 -16.09 7.89
N ASP A 74 -4.13 -15.54 9.07
CA ASP A 74 -3.20 -16.12 10.06
C ASP A 74 -1.85 -16.61 9.48
N ASN A 75 -1.43 -16.01 8.37
CA ASN A 75 -0.25 -16.43 7.62
C ASN A 75 0.85 -15.36 7.58
N ARG A 76 1.45 -15.08 8.75
CA ARG A 76 2.54 -14.10 8.89
C ARG A 76 3.68 -14.33 7.89
N GLN A 77 4.03 -15.61 7.63
CA GLN A 77 5.15 -15.94 6.75
C GLN A 77 4.89 -15.56 5.29
N PHE A 78 3.68 -15.72 4.80
CA PHE A 78 3.28 -15.26 3.47
C PHE A 78 3.59 -13.76 3.34
N TRP A 79 3.08 -12.94 4.24
CA TRP A 79 3.26 -11.49 4.22
C TRP A 79 4.72 -11.04 4.38
N ALA A 80 5.48 -11.73 5.25
CA ALA A 80 6.89 -11.42 5.47
C ALA A 80 7.80 -11.75 4.28
N ASN A 81 7.37 -12.68 3.41
CA ASN A 81 8.16 -13.17 2.29
C ASN A 81 7.71 -12.66 0.91
N LEU A 82 6.68 -11.82 0.84
CA LEU A 82 6.28 -11.18 -0.40
C LEU A 82 7.46 -10.50 -1.08
N ARG A 83 7.48 -10.56 -2.41
CA ARG A 83 8.57 -9.93 -3.18
C ARG A 83 8.36 -8.43 -3.27
N PRO A 84 9.45 -7.65 -3.16
CA PRO A 84 9.40 -6.23 -3.46
C PRO A 84 9.06 -6.00 -4.93
N LEU A 85 8.27 -4.96 -5.22
CA LEU A 85 8.09 -4.50 -6.59
C LEU A 85 9.43 -4.01 -7.19
N PRO A 86 9.62 -4.12 -8.51
CA PRO A 86 10.82 -3.64 -9.16
C PRO A 86 11.09 -2.15 -8.89
N GLY A 87 12.32 -1.80 -8.57
CA GLY A 87 12.73 -0.40 -8.40
C GLY A 87 12.34 0.23 -7.06
N ILE A 88 11.80 -0.52 -6.08
CA ILE A 88 11.37 0.07 -4.79
C ILE A 88 12.52 0.65 -3.98
N ILE A 89 13.73 0.11 -4.08
CA ILE A 89 14.87 0.61 -3.28
C ILE A 89 15.22 2.05 -3.67
N PRO A 90 15.45 2.40 -4.96
CA PRO A 90 15.65 3.79 -5.35
C PRO A 90 14.40 4.65 -5.12
N PHE A 91 13.19 4.12 -5.33
CA PHE A 91 11.94 4.82 -5.05
C PHE A 91 11.81 5.19 -3.56
N TRP A 92 12.02 4.23 -2.65
CA TRP A 92 12.00 4.48 -1.21
C TRP A 92 13.04 5.52 -0.76
N LYS A 93 14.26 5.46 -1.34
CA LYS A 93 15.30 6.47 -1.07
C LYS A 93 14.86 7.85 -1.55
N TYR A 94 14.25 7.93 -2.74
CA TYR A 94 13.70 9.17 -3.26
C TYR A 94 12.64 9.75 -2.33
N LEU A 95 11.64 8.96 -1.93
CA LEU A 95 10.61 9.42 -1.00
C LEU A 95 11.22 9.97 0.30
N ASN A 96 12.21 9.28 0.87
CA ASN A 96 12.91 9.74 2.09
C ASN A 96 13.78 10.98 1.86
N SER A 97 14.12 11.33 0.63
CA SER A 97 14.78 12.62 0.33
C SER A 97 13.82 13.80 0.35
N LEU A 98 12.52 13.56 0.22
CA LEU A 98 11.48 14.58 0.28
C LEU A 98 11.06 14.95 1.70
N GLY A 99 11.30 14.07 2.67
CA GLY A 99 10.91 14.26 4.07
C GLY A 99 10.80 12.94 4.83
N THR A 100 10.10 12.97 5.94
CA THR A 100 9.81 11.76 6.71
C THR A 100 8.67 10.99 6.07
N VAL A 101 8.97 9.78 5.61
CA VAL A 101 7.97 8.87 5.03
C VAL A 101 7.45 7.94 6.11
N LYS A 102 6.14 7.81 6.14
CA LYS A 102 5.39 6.91 7.04
C LYS A 102 4.75 5.81 6.21
N ILE A 103 4.76 4.59 6.72
CA ILE A 103 3.99 3.48 6.13
C ILE A 103 2.56 3.56 6.63
N LEU A 104 1.59 3.42 5.73
CA LEU A 104 0.16 3.36 6.05
C LEU A 104 -0.50 2.30 5.19
N SER A 105 -0.62 1.08 5.70
CA SER A 105 -1.18 -0.05 4.95
C SER A 105 -2.29 -0.74 5.75
N HIS A 106 -3.33 -1.20 5.07
CA HIS A 106 -4.42 -1.96 5.67
C HIS A 106 -4.04 -3.43 5.74
N PRO A 107 -3.74 -4.00 6.91
CA PRO A 107 -3.44 -5.42 7.02
C PRO A 107 -4.73 -6.24 6.97
N TRP A 108 -4.62 -7.49 6.50
CA TRP A 108 -5.71 -8.44 6.46
C TRP A 108 -6.20 -8.82 7.87
N ASP A 109 -5.24 -9.08 8.75
CA ASP A 109 -5.43 -9.46 10.16
C ASP A 109 -4.17 -9.13 10.96
N LYS A 110 -4.11 -9.60 12.22
CA LYS A 110 -2.95 -9.39 13.09
C LYS A 110 -1.68 -10.07 12.56
N ALA A 111 -1.79 -11.30 12.03
CA ALA A 111 -0.65 -12.04 11.50
C ALA A 111 -0.07 -11.33 10.25
N SER A 112 -0.92 -10.80 9.38
CA SER A 112 -0.50 -9.99 8.25
C SER A 112 0.17 -8.69 8.67
N ALA A 113 -0.33 -8.02 9.73
CA ALA A 113 0.32 -6.83 10.27
C ALA A 113 1.74 -7.14 10.77
N GLU A 114 1.92 -8.25 11.50
CA GLU A 114 3.23 -8.72 11.96
C GLU A 114 4.15 -9.06 10.78
N GLY A 115 3.63 -9.75 9.76
CA GLY A 115 4.37 -10.07 8.54
C GLY A 115 4.81 -8.83 7.76
N LYS A 116 3.95 -7.81 7.65
CA LYS A 116 4.30 -6.52 7.05
C LYS A 116 5.42 -5.82 7.82
N ILE A 117 5.43 -5.88 9.14
CA ILE A 117 6.52 -5.32 9.97
C ILE A 117 7.84 -6.06 9.70
N ASP A 118 7.81 -7.38 9.61
CA ASP A 118 9.00 -8.19 9.26
C ASP A 118 9.50 -7.81 7.87
N TRP A 119 8.61 -7.68 6.89
CA TRP A 119 8.92 -7.28 5.53
C TRP A 119 9.59 -5.89 5.48
N ILE A 120 9.04 -4.89 6.18
CA ILE A 120 9.61 -3.55 6.31
C ILE A 120 11.05 -3.63 6.85
N GLY A 121 11.23 -4.43 7.91
CA GLY A 121 12.55 -4.64 8.52
C GLY A 121 13.55 -5.30 7.59
N LYS A 122 13.09 -6.15 6.66
CA LYS A 122 13.90 -6.89 5.71
C LYS A 122 14.34 -6.02 4.52
N TYR A 123 13.43 -5.22 3.95
CA TYR A 123 13.64 -4.60 2.64
C TYR A 123 13.85 -3.09 2.65
N LEU A 124 13.28 -2.33 3.59
CA LEU A 124 13.36 -0.87 3.54
C LEU A 124 14.64 -0.33 4.20
N ARG A 125 15.38 0.52 3.46
CA ARG A 125 16.56 1.26 3.94
C ARG A 125 16.51 2.70 3.42
N PRO A 126 16.45 3.76 4.27
CA PRO A 126 16.41 3.66 5.74
C PRO A 126 15.13 2.97 6.22
N LYS A 127 15.24 2.19 7.31
CA LYS A 127 14.08 1.58 7.95
C LYS A 127 13.24 2.68 8.61
N PRO A 128 11.92 2.74 8.37
CA PRO A 128 11.07 3.67 9.11
C PRO A 128 11.08 3.34 10.60
N LYS A 129 10.96 4.35 11.44
CA LYS A 129 10.80 4.16 12.88
C LYS A 129 9.45 3.49 13.17
N ASN A 130 9.33 2.79 14.30
CA ASN A 130 8.08 2.12 14.66
C ASN A 130 6.88 3.09 14.75
N GLU A 131 7.11 4.32 15.24
CA GLU A 131 6.11 5.38 15.29
C GLU A 131 5.67 5.92 13.92
N HIS A 132 6.33 5.50 12.83
CA HIS A 132 6.02 5.83 11.45
C HIS A 132 5.43 4.65 10.67
N ILE A 133 4.98 3.61 11.37
CA ILE A 133 4.34 2.43 10.77
C ILE A 133 2.91 2.35 11.30
N PHE A 134 1.94 2.56 10.42
CA PHE A 134 0.51 2.56 10.72
C PHE A 134 -0.16 1.43 9.95
N LEU A 135 -0.75 0.50 10.71
CA LEU A 135 -1.39 -0.71 10.17
C LEU A 135 -2.80 -0.85 10.75
N PRO A 136 -3.75 0.04 10.37
CA PRO A 136 -5.11 0.02 10.90
C PRO A 136 -5.88 -1.21 10.42
N LEU A 137 -6.32 -2.06 11.34
CA LEU A 137 -7.11 -3.26 11.04
C LEU A 137 -8.54 -2.93 10.54
N ASP A 138 -9.03 -1.73 10.78
CA ASP A 138 -10.31 -1.25 10.29
C ASP A 138 -10.24 -0.57 8.91
N GLY A 139 -9.04 -0.47 8.35
CA GLY A 139 -8.78 0.09 7.02
C GLY A 139 -9.01 1.59 6.88
N LYS A 140 -9.27 2.31 7.97
CA LYS A 140 -9.56 3.74 7.94
C LYS A 140 -8.29 4.56 7.78
N LYS A 141 -7.75 4.64 6.57
CA LYS A 141 -6.55 5.43 6.27
C LYS A 141 -6.81 6.94 6.34
N GLU A 142 -7.99 7.39 6.02
CA GLU A 142 -8.41 8.79 5.93
C GLU A 142 -8.26 9.60 7.23
N ILE A 143 -8.20 8.94 8.39
CA ILE A 143 -8.01 9.63 9.68
C ILE A 143 -6.64 10.32 9.79
N TRP A 144 -5.67 9.96 8.96
CA TRP A 144 -4.35 10.60 8.88
C TRP A 144 -4.23 11.59 7.71
N ALA A 145 -5.33 11.90 7.00
CA ALA A 145 -5.31 12.80 5.84
C ALA A 145 -4.83 14.22 6.18
N GLN A 146 -4.95 14.61 7.45
CA GLN A 146 -4.46 15.90 7.95
C GLN A 146 -3.66 15.74 9.23
N ASN A 147 -2.62 16.57 9.37
CA ASN A 147 -1.87 16.76 10.62
C ASN A 147 -1.88 18.24 11.00
N ASN A 148 -2.46 18.58 12.16
CA ASN A 148 -2.59 19.98 12.62
C ASN A 148 -3.24 20.89 11.56
N LYS A 149 -4.32 20.45 10.91
CA LYS A 149 -5.03 21.14 9.81
C LYS A 149 -4.20 21.38 8.55
N LYS A 150 -3.05 20.72 8.42
CA LYS A 150 -2.27 20.70 7.20
C LYS A 150 -2.53 19.38 6.46
N PRO A 151 -2.71 19.41 5.13
CA PRO A 151 -2.88 18.19 4.37
C PRO A 151 -1.63 17.31 4.48
N CYS A 152 -1.86 15.98 4.47
CA CYS A 152 -0.80 14.99 4.32
C CYS A 152 -0.91 14.36 2.93
N ILE A 153 0.19 13.84 2.41
CA ILE A 153 0.21 13.12 1.13
C ILE A 153 0.00 11.64 1.40
N LEU A 154 -0.89 11.00 0.63
CA LEU A 154 -1.01 9.54 0.53
C LEU A 154 -0.56 9.08 -0.84
N ILE A 155 0.31 8.07 -0.89
CA ILE A 155 0.68 7.32 -2.09
C ILE A 155 0.04 5.94 -1.95
N ASP A 156 -0.93 5.62 -2.80
CA ASP A 156 -1.74 4.39 -2.72
C ASP A 156 -2.18 3.99 -4.13
N ASP A 157 -2.23 2.71 -4.45
CA ASP A 157 -2.67 2.19 -5.76
C ASP A 157 -4.19 1.99 -5.84
N PHE A 158 -4.89 2.08 -4.69
CA PHE A 158 -6.31 1.81 -4.63
C PHE A 158 -7.14 3.10 -4.59
N THR A 159 -7.92 3.32 -5.65
CA THR A 159 -8.72 4.53 -5.87
C THR A 159 -9.64 4.87 -4.69
N LEU A 160 -10.24 3.86 -4.04
CA LEU A 160 -11.13 4.09 -2.90
C LEU A 160 -10.41 4.78 -1.72
N TYR A 161 -9.13 4.43 -1.47
CA TYR A 161 -8.37 5.08 -0.41
C TYR A 161 -7.93 6.48 -0.80
N THR A 162 -7.53 6.69 -2.05
CA THR A 162 -7.14 8.02 -2.53
C THR A 162 -8.33 8.99 -2.54
N GLU A 163 -9.51 8.58 -2.99
CA GLU A 163 -10.73 9.39 -2.94
C GLU A 163 -11.12 9.77 -1.51
N LYS A 164 -11.18 8.80 -0.59
CA LYS A 164 -11.48 9.07 0.82
C LYS A 164 -10.45 10.00 1.47
N TRP A 165 -9.19 9.85 1.09
CA TRP A 165 -8.13 10.72 1.61
C TRP A 165 -8.34 12.18 1.22
N GLU A 166 -8.68 12.44 -0.04
CA GLU A 166 -8.99 13.78 -0.56
C GLU A 166 -10.27 14.36 0.06
N GLU A 167 -11.33 13.55 0.20
CA GLU A 167 -12.55 13.94 0.90
C GLU A 167 -12.30 14.40 2.34
N ASN A 168 -11.24 13.89 2.99
CA ASN A 168 -10.83 14.26 4.33
C ASN A 168 -9.70 15.33 4.35
N GLY A 169 -9.50 16.01 3.21
CA GLY A 169 -8.62 17.18 3.11
C GLY A 169 -7.14 16.85 3.00
N GLY A 170 -6.78 15.65 2.63
CA GLY A 170 -5.43 15.26 2.26
C GLY A 170 -5.13 15.49 0.78
N ILE A 171 -3.89 15.21 0.38
CA ILE A 171 -3.42 15.19 -1.02
C ILE A 171 -3.17 13.74 -1.39
N ALA A 172 -3.83 13.21 -2.40
CA ALA A 172 -3.61 11.84 -2.83
C ALA A 172 -2.78 11.76 -4.12
N VAL A 173 -1.91 10.77 -4.19
CA VAL A 173 -1.16 10.37 -5.37
C VAL A 173 -1.52 8.92 -5.68
N LEU A 174 -2.40 8.71 -6.69
CA LEU A 174 -2.74 7.37 -7.15
C LEU A 174 -1.52 6.74 -7.81
N HIS A 175 -0.96 5.72 -7.16
CA HIS A 175 0.22 5.02 -7.64
C HIS A 175 -0.13 4.13 -8.84
N LYS A 176 0.51 4.36 -9.97
CA LYS A 176 0.46 3.50 -11.16
C LYS A 176 1.83 2.94 -11.51
N SER A 177 2.86 3.72 -11.21
CA SER A 177 4.26 3.33 -11.33
C SER A 177 5.12 4.24 -10.46
N ASN A 178 6.34 3.81 -10.14
CA ASN A 178 7.31 4.66 -9.44
C ASN A 178 7.57 5.96 -10.20
N HIS A 179 7.62 5.90 -11.54
CA HIS A 179 7.87 7.06 -12.38
C HIS A 179 6.74 8.10 -12.28
N ASP A 180 5.48 7.67 -12.46
CA ASP A 180 4.34 8.58 -12.40
C ASP A 180 4.18 9.21 -11.02
N THR A 181 4.42 8.42 -9.95
CA THR A 181 4.41 8.94 -8.58
C THR A 181 5.49 9.99 -8.36
N ILE A 182 6.71 9.76 -8.87
CA ILE A 182 7.79 10.74 -8.78
C ILE A 182 7.39 12.05 -9.48
N LEU A 183 6.85 11.98 -10.69
CA LEU A 183 6.40 13.16 -11.42
C LEU A 183 5.34 13.94 -10.64
N ALA A 184 4.32 13.27 -10.12
CA ALA A 184 3.29 13.92 -9.31
C ALA A 184 3.86 14.61 -8.05
N LEU A 185 4.82 13.96 -7.37
CA LEU A 185 5.46 14.56 -6.19
C LEU A 185 6.38 15.74 -6.55
N GLU A 186 7.04 15.73 -7.72
CA GLU A 186 7.83 16.87 -8.20
C GLU A 186 6.93 18.08 -8.52
N GLU A 187 5.74 17.87 -9.07
CA GLU A 187 4.76 18.95 -9.29
C GLU A 187 4.35 19.61 -7.98
N LEU A 188 4.17 18.84 -6.89
CA LEU A 188 3.81 19.37 -5.57
C LEU A 188 4.91 20.25 -4.95
N LYS A 189 6.17 20.15 -5.39
CA LYS A 189 7.26 21.03 -4.93
C LYS A 189 7.17 22.45 -5.51
N THR A 190 6.40 22.62 -6.57
CA THR A 190 6.32 23.89 -7.31
C THR A 190 5.16 24.77 -6.86
N ILE A 191 4.29 24.23 -6.00
CA ILE A 191 3.13 24.90 -5.42
C ILE A 191 3.48 25.47 -4.05
#